data_714be6582a6afa7b66032109247ddba4
#
_entry.id   714be6582a6afa7b66032109247ddba4
#
_cell.length_a   1.000
_cell.length_b   1.000
_cell.length_c   1.000
_cell.angle_alpha   90.00
_cell.angle_beta   90.00
_cell.angle_gamma   90.00
#
_symmetry.space_group_name_H-M   'P 1'
#
loop_
_entity.id
_entity.type
_entity.pdbx_description
1 polymer ?
#
loop_
_entity_poly.entity_id
_entity_poly.type
_entity_poly.pdbx_seq_one_letter_code
_entity_poly.pdbx_strand_id
1 'polypeptide(L)'
;MKFYTGLTKALLGSLLLGTAALTGCKKDDTELCGGTPTLSDVTPTTDRTKVSASGNLADWIIIRGTNLCNVSKLSFNDVDASLADAYITSTEITVQVPRVVPKNVTNTITVTTTGGTAQTSYKLSIPTMSVTSMSNEYAAPGQRAAIVGSNFDLYEVTPAKGKVLWNGTALTITKTTADSVYFTVPANATAGATLKVVDANGKETAVPGRYKDNRNIVFGYDTNGSVWGGTDFITTGPTPAPVNGPYIRVQKSIGAWAWTEFSTNNNIVLPTDVAANPANYVLRFEVNTMKPFNTNVIKFSIDGDAGSTNTYLWTPATPFYTRGQWSTVTIPLSNFINKPADMAKPKHECKFLFHGDGALDADISFDNFRIVPKG
;
A
#
# COMPACT_ATOMS: atom_id res chain seq x y z
N MET A 1 32.30 58.54 -21.03
CA MET A 1 32.68 59.96 -21.00
C MET A 1 32.62 60.46 -19.58
N LYS A 2 33.79 60.89 -19.09
CA LYS A 2 34.10 61.66 -17.86
C LYS A 2 34.04 60.93 -16.52
N PHE A 3 35.19 60.56 -16.08
CA PHE A 3 35.91 60.66 -14.82
C PHE A 3 35.47 61.80 -13.91
N TYR A 4 35.50 61.64 -12.58
CA TYR A 4 36.30 62.45 -11.69
C TYR A 4 36.53 61.75 -10.35
N THR A 5 37.78 61.72 -10.01
CA THR A 5 38.56 61.44 -8.82
C THR A 5 38.36 62.45 -7.70
N GLY A 6 38.74 62.07 -6.47
CA GLY A 6 39.12 62.97 -5.39
C GLY A 6 38.82 62.46 -4.00
N LEU A 7 39.74 61.83 -3.37
CA LEU A 7 40.81 62.24 -2.43
C LEU A 7 40.35 62.45 -1.01
N THR A 8 40.78 61.49 -0.18
CA THR A 8 41.35 61.54 1.19
C THR A 8 40.96 62.66 2.15
N LYS A 9 40.57 62.27 3.39
CA LYS A 9 41.21 62.78 4.61
C LYS A 9 41.03 61.79 5.77
N ALA A 10 42.16 61.41 6.35
CA ALA A 10 42.30 60.65 7.59
C ALA A 10 41.94 61.54 8.79
N LEU A 11 41.34 60.93 9.83
CA LEU A 11 41.48 61.41 11.20
C LEU A 11 41.56 60.21 12.13
N LEU A 12 42.68 60.16 12.83
CA LEU A 12 42.99 59.29 13.99
C LEU A 12 42.01 59.62 15.12
N GLY A 13 41.51 58.59 15.80
CA GLY A 13 40.74 58.74 17.03
C GLY A 13 40.67 57.44 17.79
N SER A 14 41.68 57.21 18.63
CA SER A 14 41.70 56.52 19.93
C SER A 14 40.96 55.16 20.10
N LEU A 15 41.75 54.17 20.13
CA LEU A 15 41.72 52.84 20.75
C LEU A 15 41.14 52.88 22.16
N LEU A 16 40.03 52.16 22.41
CA LEU A 16 39.67 51.66 23.73
C LEU A 16 39.33 50.16 23.53
N LEU A 17 40.32 49.33 23.88
CA LEU A 17 40.16 47.87 24.02
C LEU A 17 39.23 47.61 25.21
N GLY A 18 37.95 47.33 24.92
CA GLY A 18 37.09 46.61 25.87
C GLY A 18 37.17 45.15 25.60
N THR A 19 38.03 44.44 26.33
CA THR A 19 38.02 42.94 26.39
C THR A 19 36.75 42.49 27.10
N ALA A 20 35.66 42.30 26.33
CA ALA A 20 34.54 41.52 26.80
C ALA A 20 35.03 40.05 26.85
N ALA A 21 35.36 39.56 28.02
CA ALA A 21 35.53 38.15 28.29
C ALA A 21 34.16 37.48 28.02
N LEU A 22 34.02 36.88 26.85
CA LEU A 22 33.00 35.88 26.59
C LEU A 22 33.35 34.66 27.46
N THR A 23 32.87 34.67 28.71
CA THR A 23 32.75 33.46 29.49
C THR A 23 31.65 32.64 28.83
N GLY A 24 32.01 31.89 27.79
CA GLY A 24 31.21 30.81 27.30
C GLY A 24 30.98 29.87 28.48
N CYS A 25 29.74 29.76 28.94
CA CYS A 25 29.37 28.66 29.81
C CYS A 25 29.65 27.36 29.04
N LYS A 26 30.82 26.80 29.22
CA LYS A 26 31.01 25.35 29.06
C LYS A 26 30.17 24.73 30.17
N LYS A 27 29.02 24.25 29.82
CA LYS A 27 28.30 23.30 30.65
C LYS A 27 29.16 22.04 30.63
N ASP A 28 29.90 21.80 31.71
CA ASP A 28 30.63 20.55 31.90
C ASP A 28 29.59 19.44 32.11
N ASP A 29 29.15 18.82 31.03
CA ASP A 29 28.28 17.62 31.05
C ASP A 29 29.05 16.36 31.49
N THR A 30 30.33 16.49 31.83
CA THR A 30 31.21 15.38 32.19
C THR A 30 30.95 14.79 33.57
N GLU A 31 30.32 15.52 34.49
CA GLU A 31 30.02 15.00 35.85
C GLU A 31 28.79 14.06 35.90
N LEU A 32 27.94 14.06 34.88
CA LEU A 32 26.68 13.27 34.86
C LEU A 32 26.78 11.91 34.19
N CYS A 33 27.98 11.49 33.77
CA CYS A 33 28.17 10.29 32.94
C CYS A 33 28.98 9.17 33.59
N GLY A 34 29.32 9.29 34.86
CA GLY A 34 30.20 8.33 35.59
C GLY A 34 29.47 7.22 36.34
N GLY A 35 28.16 7.23 36.40
CA GLY A 35 27.33 6.28 37.17
C GLY A 35 26.60 5.24 36.31
N THR A 36 25.95 4.31 37.00
CA THR A 36 25.03 3.35 36.36
C THR A 36 23.89 4.09 35.69
N PRO A 37 23.54 3.78 34.42
CA PRO A 37 22.42 4.42 33.74
C PRO A 37 21.08 4.06 34.41
N THR A 38 20.13 4.99 34.36
CA THR A 38 18.74 4.74 34.74
C THR A 38 17.82 5.21 33.61
N LEU A 39 16.65 4.59 33.47
CA LEU A 39 15.62 5.00 32.55
C LEU A 39 14.38 5.40 33.33
N SER A 40 13.81 6.58 33.06
CA SER A 40 12.61 7.10 33.73
C SER A 40 11.36 6.96 32.90
N ASP A 41 11.40 7.46 31.69
CA ASP A 41 10.24 7.46 30.79
C ASP A 41 10.64 7.47 29.32
N VAL A 42 9.64 7.22 28.44
CA VAL A 42 9.76 7.28 27.00
C VAL A 42 8.63 8.16 26.46
N THR A 43 8.96 9.06 25.52
CA THR A 43 7.99 9.93 24.86
C THR A 43 8.16 9.90 23.35
N PRO A 44 7.11 10.08 22.55
CA PRO A 44 7.26 10.31 21.11
C PRO A 44 7.94 11.67 20.87
N THR A 45 8.69 11.80 19.77
CA THR A 45 9.31 13.09 19.40
C THR A 45 8.27 14.14 19.02
N THR A 46 7.05 13.72 18.60
CA THR A 46 5.95 14.59 18.24
C THR A 46 5.25 15.25 19.44
N ASP A 47 5.35 14.63 20.64
CA ASP A 47 4.82 15.18 21.89
C ASP A 47 5.69 14.76 23.07
N ARG A 48 6.64 15.63 23.42
CA ARG A 48 7.61 15.40 24.50
C ARG A 48 7.00 15.35 25.91
N THR A 49 5.74 15.71 26.06
CA THR A 49 5.02 15.72 27.35
C THR A 49 4.23 14.44 27.60
N LYS A 50 3.97 13.66 26.54
CA LYS A 50 3.17 12.44 26.62
C LYS A 50 4.05 11.22 26.87
N VAL A 51 4.10 10.73 28.09
CA VAL A 51 4.76 9.46 28.41
C VAL A 51 4.00 8.31 27.73
N SER A 52 4.73 7.41 27.08
CA SER A 52 4.18 6.25 26.41
C SER A 52 4.92 4.97 26.78
N ALA A 53 4.17 3.93 27.14
CA ALA A 53 4.70 2.59 27.40
C ALA A 53 4.72 1.71 26.13
N SER A 54 4.38 2.27 24.96
CA SER A 54 4.34 1.55 23.67
C SER A 54 4.55 2.47 22.49
N GLY A 55 4.96 1.90 21.35
CA GLY A 55 5.12 2.58 20.07
C GLY A 55 5.17 1.60 18.91
N ASN A 56 5.41 2.12 17.70
CA ASN A 56 5.50 1.32 16.50
C ASN A 56 6.94 1.14 16.03
N LEU A 57 7.17 0.18 15.18
CA LEU A 57 8.43 0.07 14.44
C LEU A 57 8.63 1.34 13.59
N ALA A 58 9.86 1.79 13.48
CA ALA A 58 10.28 3.02 12.79
C ALA A 58 9.85 4.35 13.46
N ASP A 59 9.16 4.35 14.58
CA ASP A 59 8.89 5.59 15.33
C ASP A 59 10.18 6.22 15.84
N TRP A 60 10.23 7.56 15.85
CA TRP A 60 11.25 8.31 16.58
C TRP A 60 10.77 8.58 18.00
N ILE A 61 11.55 8.18 18.98
CA ILE A 61 11.23 8.33 20.40
C ILE A 61 12.37 9.00 21.18
N ILE A 62 12.02 9.52 22.35
CA ILE A 62 12.96 10.08 23.32
C ILE A 62 12.89 9.20 24.56
N ILE A 63 14.03 8.64 24.94
CA ILE A 63 14.24 7.88 26.17
C ILE A 63 14.88 8.80 27.17
N ARG A 64 14.29 9.00 28.35
CA ARG A 64 14.83 9.83 29.41
C ARG A 64 15.39 9.01 30.54
N GLY A 65 16.35 9.60 31.24
CA GLY A 65 17.00 8.94 32.37
C GLY A 65 18.17 9.74 32.95
N THR A 66 19.13 9.05 33.54
CA THR A 66 20.35 9.63 34.02
C THR A 66 21.58 8.78 33.61
N ASN A 67 22.74 9.37 33.51
CA ASN A 67 23.99 8.71 33.10
C ASN A 67 23.88 8.03 31.71
N LEU A 68 23.18 8.67 30.77
CA LEU A 68 22.94 8.14 29.43
C LEU A 68 24.05 8.48 28.41
N CYS A 69 25.19 9.03 28.85
CA CYS A 69 26.32 9.25 27.96
C CYS A 69 27.02 7.94 27.59
N ASN A 70 27.80 7.99 26.50
CA ASN A 70 28.65 6.87 26.08
C ASN A 70 27.84 5.57 25.86
N VAL A 71 26.66 5.69 25.27
CA VAL A 71 25.87 4.53 24.89
C VAL A 71 26.66 3.71 23.88
N SER A 72 26.94 2.47 24.22
CA SER A 72 27.59 1.50 23.34
C SER A 72 26.59 0.60 22.62
N LYS A 73 25.39 0.40 23.22
CA LYS A 73 24.35 -0.42 22.69
C LYS A 73 22.96 0.06 23.16
N LEU A 74 22.00 0.09 22.26
CA LEU A 74 20.59 0.28 22.57
C LEU A 74 19.78 -0.77 21.78
N SER A 75 18.92 -1.50 22.46
CA SER A 75 18.09 -2.51 21.81
C SER A 75 16.63 -2.42 22.23
N PHE A 76 15.77 -2.77 21.29
CA PHE A 76 14.33 -2.96 21.48
C PHE A 76 14.04 -4.44 21.35
N ASN A 77 13.60 -5.08 22.42
CA ASN A 77 13.60 -6.55 22.52
C ASN A 77 15.01 -7.10 22.26
N ASP A 78 15.16 -7.94 21.24
CA ASP A 78 16.44 -8.50 20.77
C ASP A 78 17.04 -7.79 19.55
N VAL A 79 16.47 -6.64 19.13
CA VAL A 79 16.90 -5.90 17.93
C VAL A 79 17.66 -4.66 18.32
N ASP A 80 18.91 -4.54 17.86
CA ASP A 80 19.75 -3.38 18.13
C ASP A 80 19.31 -2.17 17.27
N ALA A 81 19.20 -1.00 17.89
CA ALA A 81 18.96 0.26 17.22
C ALA A 81 20.26 0.83 16.63
N SER A 82 20.15 1.49 15.48
CA SER A 82 21.25 2.29 14.94
C SER A 82 21.48 3.52 15.83
N LEU A 83 22.70 3.72 16.27
CA LEU A 83 23.11 4.92 17.01
C LEU A 83 23.69 6.00 16.09
N ALA A 84 23.81 5.74 14.78
CA ALA A 84 24.43 6.66 13.82
C ALA A 84 23.68 8.01 13.71
N ASP A 85 22.34 7.95 13.79
CA ASP A 85 21.47 9.13 13.70
C ASP A 85 20.84 9.48 15.07
N ALA A 86 21.28 8.81 16.16
CA ALA A 86 20.75 9.07 17.49
C ALA A 86 21.36 10.36 18.07
N TYR A 87 20.53 11.14 18.76
CA TYR A 87 21.01 12.27 19.56
C TYR A 87 21.05 11.85 21.02
N ILE A 88 22.23 11.90 21.61
CA ILE A 88 22.50 11.38 22.97
C ILE A 88 23.06 12.49 23.86
N THR A 89 22.43 12.67 25.01
CA THR A 89 22.91 13.54 26.11
C THR A 89 23.04 12.72 27.39
N SER A 90 23.44 13.35 28.49
CA SER A 90 23.48 12.69 29.80
C SER A 90 22.11 12.27 30.33
N THR A 91 21.02 12.86 29.84
CA THR A 91 19.64 12.66 30.35
C THR A 91 18.62 12.23 29.31
N GLU A 92 18.94 12.31 28.02
CA GLU A 92 18.01 11.96 26.94
C GLU A 92 18.73 11.24 25.80
N ILE A 93 18.06 10.25 25.22
CA ILE A 93 18.43 9.59 23.96
C ILE A 93 17.25 9.74 22.99
N THR A 94 17.44 10.46 21.89
CA THR A 94 16.50 10.47 20.77
C THR A 94 16.97 9.45 19.75
N VAL A 95 16.14 8.46 19.43
CA VAL A 95 16.51 7.32 18.58
C VAL A 95 15.31 6.82 17.79
N GLN A 96 15.58 6.25 16.62
CA GLN A 96 14.56 5.56 15.85
C GLN A 96 14.43 4.09 16.29
N VAL A 97 13.20 3.66 16.56
CA VAL A 97 12.88 2.23 16.76
C VAL A 97 13.19 1.47 15.47
N PRO A 98 13.98 0.38 15.52
CA PRO A 98 14.29 -0.40 14.32
C PRO A 98 13.03 -0.90 13.60
N ARG A 99 13.03 -0.84 12.25
CA ARG A 99 11.99 -1.46 11.43
C ARG A 99 12.34 -2.92 11.13
N VAL A 100 12.44 -3.72 12.18
CA VAL A 100 12.78 -5.15 12.11
C VAL A 100 11.87 -5.91 13.08
N VAL A 101 11.35 -7.06 12.65
CA VAL A 101 10.57 -7.95 13.54
C VAL A 101 11.52 -8.61 14.54
N PRO A 102 11.34 -8.41 15.85
CA PRO A 102 12.14 -9.10 16.85
C PRO A 102 11.86 -10.63 16.82
N LYS A 103 12.91 -11.43 17.06
CA LYS A 103 12.77 -12.88 17.22
C LYS A 103 12.22 -13.23 18.59
N ASN A 104 12.67 -12.48 19.61
CA ASN A 104 12.22 -12.62 20.99
C ASN A 104 11.54 -11.32 21.44
N VAL A 105 10.24 -11.37 21.69
CA VAL A 105 9.45 -10.21 22.14
C VAL A 105 9.48 -10.17 23.67
N THR A 106 10.37 -9.37 24.23
CA THR A 106 10.50 -9.15 25.69
C THR A 106 9.72 -7.93 26.18
N ASN A 107 9.28 -7.06 25.24
CA ASN A 107 8.67 -5.76 25.54
C ASN A 107 9.57 -4.86 26.38
N THR A 108 10.87 -4.84 26.09
CA THR A 108 11.85 -4.04 26.80
C THR A 108 12.71 -3.18 25.88
N ILE A 109 13.10 -2.00 26.38
CA ILE A 109 14.24 -1.24 25.88
C ILE A 109 15.41 -1.52 26.82
N THR A 110 16.58 -1.81 26.25
CA THR A 110 17.82 -2.00 26.98
C THR A 110 18.85 -1.00 26.48
N VAL A 111 19.41 -0.22 27.39
CA VAL A 111 20.48 0.76 27.14
C VAL A 111 21.72 0.30 27.87
N THR A 112 22.85 0.15 27.16
CA THR A 112 24.18 -0.17 27.74
C THR A 112 25.10 1.00 27.50
N THR A 113 25.70 1.47 28.58
CA THR A 113 26.73 2.53 28.60
C THR A 113 28.04 1.98 29.18
N THR A 114 29.08 2.78 29.25
CA THR A 114 30.31 2.42 29.96
C THR A 114 30.09 2.23 31.47
N GLY A 115 29.04 2.82 32.05
CA GLY A 115 28.67 2.71 33.47
C GLY A 115 27.78 1.52 33.83
N GLY A 116 27.31 0.73 32.82
CA GLY A 116 26.45 -0.42 33.03
C GLY A 116 25.27 -0.50 32.10
N THR A 117 24.24 -1.26 32.49
CA THR A 117 23.04 -1.50 31.67
C THR A 117 21.76 -1.13 32.44
N ALA A 118 20.83 -0.47 31.78
CA ALA A 118 19.49 -0.17 32.30
C ALA A 118 18.42 -0.72 31.36
N GLN A 119 17.26 -1.06 31.90
CA GLN A 119 16.11 -1.56 31.14
C GLN A 119 14.82 -0.85 31.58
N THR A 120 13.89 -0.71 30.63
CA THR A 120 12.53 -0.27 30.91
C THR A 120 11.54 -1.05 30.03
N SER A 121 10.30 -1.18 30.51
CA SER A 121 9.25 -1.82 29.74
C SER A 121 8.77 -0.91 28.62
N TYR A 122 8.70 -1.44 27.39
CA TYR A 122 8.18 -0.74 26.22
C TYR A 122 7.65 -1.72 25.20
N LYS A 123 6.35 -1.67 24.93
CA LYS A 123 5.68 -2.59 24.01
C LYS A 123 5.74 -2.09 22.57
N LEU A 124 6.32 -2.87 21.66
CA LEU A 124 6.26 -2.58 20.23
C LEU A 124 5.02 -3.16 19.57
N SER A 125 4.33 -2.34 18.79
CA SER A 125 3.31 -2.78 17.84
C SER A 125 4.01 -3.31 16.59
N ILE A 126 3.86 -4.61 16.33
CA ILE A 126 4.48 -5.28 15.19
C ILE A 126 3.37 -5.54 14.17
N PRO A 127 3.36 -4.82 13.01
CA PRO A 127 2.35 -5.02 12.00
C PRO A 127 2.54 -6.38 11.32
N THR A 128 1.44 -7.07 11.03
CA THR A 128 1.48 -8.37 10.33
C THR A 128 1.65 -8.18 8.82
N MET A 129 2.30 -9.15 8.17
CA MET A 129 2.28 -9.24 6.72
C MET A 129 0.86 -9.60 6.24
N SER A 130 0.38 -8.89 5.22
CA SER A 130 -0.86 -9.23 4.53
C SER A 130 -0.64 -9.42 3.03
N VAL A 131 -1.47 -10.25 2.42
CA VAL A 131 -1.50 -10.48 0.98
C VAL A 131 -2.93 -10.23 0.51
N THR A 132 -3.13 -9.35 -0.47
CA THR A 132 -4.45 -8.91 -0.91
C THR A 132 -4.85 -9.45 -2.29
N SER A 133 -3.94 -9.48 -3.27
CA SER A 133 -4.25 -9.86 -4.66
C SER A 133 -3.00 -10.03 -5.53
N MET A 134 -3.19 -10.47 -6.77
CA MET A 134 -2.26 -10.17 -7.86
C MET A 134 -2.57 -8.79 -8.46
N SER A 135 -1.54 -8.08 -8.90
CA SER A 135 -1.69 -6.79 -9.60
C SER A 135 -2.38 -6.94 -10.97
N ASN A 136 -2.20 -8.07 -11.62
CA ASN A 136 -2.83 -8.46 -12.87
C ASN A 136 -2.93 -9.99 -12.92
N GLU A 137 -4.14 -10.52 -12.74
CA GLU A 137 -4.39 -11.98 -12.79
C GLU A 137 -4.30 -12.53 -14.22
N TYR A 138 -4.35 -11.69 -15.25
CA TYR A 138 -4.28 -12.06 -16.66
C TYR A 138 -2.94 -11.67 -17.32
N ALA A 139 -1.91 -11.32 -16.57
CA ALA A 139 -0.59 -11.03 -17.14
C ALA A 139 -0.12 -12.20 -18.02
N ALA A 140 0.35 -11.88 -19.24
CA ALA A 140 0.79 -12.91 -20.18
C ALA A 140 2.02 -13.66 -19.68
N PRO A 141 2.21 -14.94 -20.08
CA PRO A 141 3.46 -15.66 -19.82
C PRO A 141 4.69 -14.85 -20.23
N GLY A 142 5.71 -14.84 -19.39
CA GLY A 142 6.94 -14.05 -19.57
C GLY A 142 6.80 -12.58 -19.13
N GLN A 143 5.60 -12.07 -18.88
CA GLN A 143 5.42 -10.73 -18.37
C GLN A 143 5.65 -10.64 -16.85
N ARG A 144 6.04 -9.46 -16.40
CA ARG A 144 6.16 -9.15 -14.99
C ARG A 144 4.79 -8.96 -14.36
N ALA A 145 4.56 -9.62 -13.23
CA ALA A 145 3.41 -9.43 -12.35
C ALA A 145 3.89 -9.13 -10.92
N ALA A 146 2.96 -8.71 -10.07
CA ALA A 146 3.23 -8.51 -8.66
C ALA A 146 2.13 -9.12 -7.79
N ILE A 147 2.51 -9.59 -6.62
CA ILE A 147 1.60 -9.84 -5.51
C ILE A 147 1.54 -8.57 -4.68
N VAL A 148 0.34 -8.09 -4.40
CA VAL A 148 0.06 -6.86 -3.66
C VAL A 148 -0.32 -7.21 -2.23
N GLY A 149 0.14 -6.41 -1.28
CA GLY A 149 -0.14 -6.64 0.14
C GLY A 149 0.46 -5.55 1.03
N SER A 150 1.00 -5.94 2.18
CA SER A 150 1.71 -5.02 3.07
C SER A 150 2.79 -5.73 3.88
N ASN A 151 3.81 -4.96 4.27
CA ASN A 151 4.90 -5.37 5.14
C ASN A 151 5.77 -6.53 4.60
N PHE A 152 5.85 -6.72 3.30
CA PHE A 152 6.70 -7.77 2.70
C PHE A 152 8.19 -7.58 3.03
N ASP A 153 8.68 -6.33 3.05
CA ASP A 153 10.03 -5.96 3.43
C ASP A 153 10.34 -6.33 4.88
N LEU A 154 9.38 -6.08 5.79
CA LEU A 154 9.49 -6.36 7.22
C LEU A 154 9.64 -7.87 7.51
N TYR A 155 9.00 -8.72 6.71
CA TYR A 155 9.07 -10.18 6.80
C TYR A 155 10.13 -10.78 5.87
N GLU A 156 11.02 -9.93 5.34
CA GLU A 156 12.14 -10.31 4.49
C GLU A 156 11.74 -11.19 3.29
N VAL A 157 10.58 -10.91 2.68
CA VAL A 157 10.16 -11.53 1.42
C VAL A 157 11.01 -10.94 0.29
N THR A 158 12.27 -11.29 0.25
CA THR A 158 13.26 -10.72 -0.68
C THR A 158 13.70 -11.77 -1.71
N PRO A 159 14.36 -11.37 -2.82
CA PRO A 159 14.92 -12.33 -3.77
C PRO A 159 15.85 -13.37 -3.15
N ALA A 160 16.53 -13.03 -2.05
CA ALA A 160 17.49 -13.91 -1.38
C ALA A 160 16.85 -14.86 -0.37
N LYS A 161 15.74 -14.48 0.26
CA LYS A 161 15.18 -15.21 1.41
C LYS A 161 13.74 -15.68 1.20
N GLY A 162 12.93 -14.92 0.44
CA GLY A 162 11.54 -15.24 0.18
C GLY A 162 11.34 -16.06 -1.10
N LYS A 163 10.10 -16.53 -1.31
CA LYS A 163 9.68 -17.22 -2.54
C LYS A 163 8.26 -16.86 -2.90
N VAL A 164 7.94 -16.93 -4.18
CA VAL A 164 6.57 -17.05 -4.68
C VAL A 164 6.38 -18.50 -5.11
N LEU A 165 5.35 -19.16 -4.63
CA LEU A 165 4.97 -20.49 -5.10
C LEU A 165 3.85 -20.38 -6.12
N TRP A 166 4.03 -20.98 -7.27
CA TRP A 166 3.05 -21.11 -8.36
C TRP A 166 2.63 -22.56 -8.48
N ASN A 167 1.41 -22.92 -8.06
CA ASN A 167 0.98 -24.32 -7.89
C ASN A 167 2.01 -25.16 -7.13
N GLY A 168 2.63 -24.60 -6.09
CA GLY A 168 3.68 -25.28 -5.30
C GLY A 168 5.10 -25.18 -5.87
N THR A 169 5.28 -24.75 -7.12
CA THR A 169 6.62 -24.57 -7.72
C THR A 169 7.17 -23.18 -7.39
N ALA A 170 8.40 -23.13 -6.90
CA ALA A 170 9.04 -21.87 -6.52
C ALA A 170 9.42 -21.03 -7.75
N LEU A 171 9.03 -19.75 -7.73
CA LEU A 171 9.46 -18.72 -8.68
C LEU A 171 10.46 -17.78 -8.02
N THR A 172 11.35 -17.24 -8.83
CA THR A 172 12.29 -16.20 -8.39
C THR A 172 11.58 -14.86 -8.22
N ILE A 173 11.76 -14.27 -7.05
CA ILE A 173 11.36 -12.88 -6.80
C ILE A 173 12.36 -11.96 -7.51
N THR A 174 11.88 -11.01 -8.31
CA THR A 174 12.73 -10.07 -9.03
C THR A 174 12.95 -8.76 -8.28
N LYS A 175 11.97 -8.35 -7.47
CA LYS A 175 12.01 -7.14 -6.63
C LYS A 175 10.98 -7.27 -5.51
N THR A 176 11.24 -6.62 -4.38
CA THR A 176 10.28 -6.45 -3.28
C THR A 176 10.25 -5.00 -2.82
N THR A 177 9.06 -4.53 -2.47
CA THR A 177 8.79 -3.29 -1.76
C THR A 177 7.97 -3.62 -0.50
N ALA A 178 7.62 -2.63 0.32
CA ALA A 178 6.77 -2.87 1.49
C ALA A 178 5.37 -3.43 1.10
N ASP A 179 4.89 -3.09 -0.09
CA ASP A 179 3.52 -3.37 -0.58
C ASP A 179 3.44 -4.34 -1.77
N SER A 180 4.57 -4.75 -2.36
CA SER A 180 4.57 -5.53 -3.59
C SER A 180 5.75 -6.50 -3.70
N VAL A 181 5.46 -7.73 -4.14
CA VAL A 181 6.44 -8.77 -4.49
C VAL A 181 6.36 -9.06 -5.98
N TYR A 182 7.41 -8.74 -6.73
CA TYR A 182 7.44 -8.86 -8.18
C TYR A 182 8.08 -10.17 -8.63
N PHE A 183 7.49 -10.77 -9.65
CA PHE A 183 7.96 -12.00 -10.29
C PHE A 183 7.64 -12.00 -11.79
N THR A 184 8.16 -12.96 -12.53
CA THR A 184 7.82 -13.19 -13.94
C THR A 184 6.83 -14.34 -14.03
N VAL A 185 5.72 -14.16 -14.77
CA VAL A 185 4.74 -15.21 -15.03
C VAL A 185 5.41 -16.35 -15.79
N PRO A 186 5.30 -17.61 -15.35
CA PRO A 186 5.92 -18.75 -16.03
C PRO A 186 5.50 -18.89 -17.48
N ALA A 187 6.41 -19.33 -18.35
CA ALA A 187 6.13 -19.54 -19.78
C ALA A 187 5.02 -20.58 -20.01
N ASN A 188 4.92 -21.56 -19.10
CA ASN A 188 3.91 -22.63 -19.11
C ASN A 188 2.76 -22.36 -18.14
N ALA A 189 2.49 -21.10 -17.79
CA ALA A 189 1.40 -20.73 -16.89
C ALA A 189 0.04 -21.19 -17.41
N THR A 190 -0.71 -21.89 -16.58
CA THR A 190 -2.06 -22.39 -16.88
C THR A 190 -3.11 -21.64 -16.08
N ALA A 191 -4.28 -21.43 -16.68
CA ALA A 191 -5.43 -20.82 -15.99
C ALA A 191 -5.81 -21.60 -14.74
N GLY A 192 -6.27 -20.89 -13.71
CA GLY A 192 -6.65 -21.49 -12.42
C GLY A 192 -5.49 -21.71 -11.45
N ALA A 193 -4.24 -21.39 -11.81
CA ALA A 193 -3.09 -21.57 -10.93
C ALA A 193 -3.25 -20.73 -9.65
N THR A 194 -2.86 -21.35 -8.51
CA THR A 194 -2.84 -20.70 -7.20
C THR A 194 -1.44 -20.24 -6.82
N LEU A 195 -1.36 -19.15 -6.08
CA LEU A 195 -0.10 -18.59 -5.65
C LEU A 195 -0.02 -18.52 -4.12
N LYS A 196 1.21 -18.62 -3.59
CA LYS A 196 1.53 -18.31 -2.20
C LYS A 196 2.80 -17.49 -2.12
N VAL A 197 2.90 -16.66 -1.10
CA VAL A 197 4.13 -15.98 -0.70
C VAL A 197 4.73 -16.74 0.46
N VAL A 198 6.04 -16.95 0.44
CA VAL A 198 6.81 -17.55 1.53
C VAL A 198 7.76 -16.51 2.08
N ASP A 199 7.71 -16.24 3.37
CA ASP A 199 8.60 -15.32 4.06
C ASP A 199 9.96 -15.95 4.40
N ALA A 200 10.87 -15.18 4.99
CA ALA A 200 12.20 -15.66 5.39
C ALA A 200 12.18 -16.76 6.45
N ASN A 201 11.08 -16.90 7.20
CA ASN A 201 10.91 -17.95 8.22
C ASN A 201 10.24 -19.20 7.66
N GLY A 202 9.92 -19.23 6.37
CA GLY A 202 9.24 -20.32 5.69
C GLY A 202 7.72 -20.33 5.88
N LYS A 203 7.12 -19.28 6.45
CA LYS A 203 5.67 -19.17 6.58
C LYS A 203 5.05 -18.89 5.23
N GLU A 204 4.10 -19.73 4.82
CA GLU A 204 3.33 -19.60 3.61
C GLU A 204 2.07 -18.78 3.85
N THR A 205 1.81 -17.81 2.97
CA THR A 205 0.56 -17.01 2.93
C THR A 205 -0.05 -17.12 1.54
N ALA A 206 -1.30 -17.58 1.46
CA ALA A 206 -2.01 -17.70 0.19
C ALA A 206 -2.28 -16.33 -0.43
N VAL A 207 -2.17 -16.25 -1.76
CA VAL A 207 -2.61 -15.09 -2.54
C VAL A 207 -4.08 -15.29 -2.87
N PRO A 208 -4.97 -14.37 -2.48
CA PRO A 208 -6.38 -14.45 -2.83
C PRO A 208 -6.59 -14.43 -4.35
N GLY A 209 -7.41 -15.35 -4.85
CA GLY A 209 -7.70 -15.49 -6.26
C GLY A 209 -6.82 -16.52 -6.97
N ARG A 210 -6.93 -16.53 -8.29
CA ARG A 210 -6.22 -17.47 -9.16
C ARG A 210 -5.76 -16.76 -10.42
N TYR A 211 -4.66 -17.19 -10.98
CA TYR A 211 -4.21 -16.73 -12.29
C TYR A 211 -5.23 -17.13 -13.36
N LYS A 212 -5.64 -16.15 -14.19
CA LYS A 212 -6.67 -16.31 -15.24
C LYS A 212 -7.90 -17.07 -14.72
N ASP A 213 -8.46 -16.58 -13.61
CA ASP A 213 -9.68 -17.15 -13.05
C ASP A 213 -10.85 -16.88 -14.01
N ASN A 214 -11.32 -17.90 -14.67
CA ASN A 214 -12.41 -17.84 -15.65
C ASN A 214 -13.74 -18.40 -15.11
N ARG A 215 -13.82 -18.63 -13.80
CA ARG A 215 -15.08 -19.09 -13.18
C ARG A 215 -16.08 -17.96 -13.08
N ASN A 216 -17.36 -18.29 -13.29
CA ASN A 216 -18.49 -17.37 -13.10
C ASN A 216 -18.28 -16.01 -13.78
N ILE A 217 -17.86 -16.02 -15.04
CA ILE A 217 -17.72 -14.82 -15.85
C ILE A 217 -19.09 -14.22 -16.09
N VAL A 218 -19.24 -12.94 -15.75
CA VAL A 218 -20.42 -12.11 -15.97
C VAL A 218 -20.36 -11.45 -17.34
N PHE A 219 -19.20 -10.85 -17.67
CA PHE A 219 -18.91 -10.26 -18.98
C PHE A 219 -17.47 -10.60 -19.36
N GLY A 220 -17.28 -11.29 -20.49
CA GLY A 220 -15.97 -11.67 -21.01
C GLY A 220 -15.71 -11.16 -22.41
N TYR A 221 -16.76 -10.74 -23.12
CA TYR A 221 -16.74 -10.21 -24.50
C TYR A 221 -16.19 -11.15 -25.57
N ASP A 222 -15.62 -12.28 -25.20
CA ASP A 222 -15.09 -13.32 -26.12
C ASP A 222 -16.19 -14.13 -26.84
N THR A 223 -17.30 -14.32 -26.17
CA THR A 223 -18.36 -15.24 -26.59
C THR A 223 -19.72 -14.55 -26.58
N ASN A 224 -19.90 -13.47 -27.30
CA ASN A 224 -21.25 -12.90 -27.57
C ASN A 224 -22.23 -12.91 -26.39
N GLY A 225 -21.76 -12.76 -25.18
CA GLY A 225 -22.67 -12.41 -24.09
C GLY A 225 -23.43 -11.18 -24.60
N SER A 226 -24.73 -11.24 -24.67
CA SER A 226 -25.57 -10.14 -25.14
C SER A 226 -25.30 -8.90 -24.32
N VAL A 227 -24.37 -8.09 -24.78
CA VAL A 227 -24.00 -6.81 -24.19
C VAL A 227 -24.99 -5.81 -24.75
N TRP A 228 -26.15 -5.69 -24.14
CA TRP A 228 -27.10 -4.68 -24.54
C TRP A 228 -26.55 -3.31 -24.11
N GLY A 229 -26.56 -2.34 -25.02
CA GLY A 229 -26.11 -0.96 -24.73
C GLY A 229 -24.61 -0.69 -24.85
N GLY A 230 -23.76 -1.71 -24.95
CA GLY A 230 -22.30 -1.54 -24.96
C GLY A 230 -21.58 -2.10 -26.18
N THR A 231 -22.27 -2.60 -27.21
CA THR A 231 -21.62 -3.20 -28.39
C THR A 231 -20.70 -2.26 -29.14
N ASP A 232 -20.98 -0.96 -29.14
CA ASP A 232 -20.15 0.07 -29.78
C ASP A 232 -18.79 0.27 -29.10
N PHE A 233 -18.63 -0.25 -27.87
CA PHE A 233 -17.40 -0.16 -27.11
C PHE A 233 -16.56 -1.43 -27.20
N ILE A 234 -17.04 -2.51 -27.82
CA ILE A 234 -16.29 -3.76 -27.99
C ILE A 234 -15.20 -3.56 -29.03
N THR A 235 -13.97 -3.94 -28.68
CA THR A 235 -12.79 -3.86 -29.55
C THR A 235 -11.85 -5.04 -29.32
N THR A 236 -10.96 -5.29 -30.29
CA THR A 236 -9.88 -6.27 -30.21
C THR A 236 -8.50 -5.61 -30.10
N GLY A 237 -8.45 -4.31 -29.87
CA GLY A 237 -7.21 -3.56 -29.80
C GLY A 237 -6.93 -2.75 -31.07
N PRO A 238 -5.67 -2.39 -31.37
CA PRO A 238 -4.44 -2.81 -30.67
C PRO A 238 -4.11 -2.04 -29.38
N THR A 239 -4.82 -0.96 -29.07
CA THR A 239 -4.49 -0.09 -27.93
C THR A 239 -5.68 0.05 -26.98
N PRO A 240 -5.53 -0.36 -25.69
CA PRO A 240 -4.46 -1.19 -25.19
C PRO A 240 -4.45 -2.58 -25.86
N ALA A 241 -3.30 -3.25 -25.84
CA ALA A 241 -3.27 -4.65 -26.29
C ALA A 241 -4.23 -5.49 -25.41
N PRO A 242 -5.04 -6.40 -25.98
CA PRO A 242 -5.98 -7.20 -25.22
C PRO A 242 -5.27 -8.12 -24.21
N VAL A 243 -5.94 -8.43 -23.09
CA VAL A 243 -5.47 -9.48 -22.16
C VAL A 243 -5.79 -10.88 -22.69
N ASN A 244 -6.98 -11.02 -23.30
CA ASN A 244 -7.43 -12.22 -23.99
C ASN A 244 -8.66 -11.83 -24.84
N GLY A 245 -8.61 -11.98 -26.16
CA GLY A 245 -9.74 -11.68 -27.03
C GLY A 245 -10.30 -10.25 -26.99
N PRO A 246 -11.57 -10.06 -27.36
CA PRO A 246 -12.26 -8.78 -27.31
C PRO A 246 -12.44 -8.24 -25.89
N TYR A 247 -12.49 -6.92 -25.76
CA TYR A 247 -12.73 -6.22 -24.50
C TYR A 247 -13.54 -4.94 -24.73
N ILE A 248 -14.07 -4.31 -23.68
CA ILE A 248 -14.74 -3.01 -23.74
C ILE A 248 -13.71 -1.90 -23.63
N ARG A 249 -13.78 -0.88 -24.50
CA ARG A 249 -13.07 0.40 -24.38
C ARG A 249 -14.02 1.57 -24.50
N VAL A 250 -14.23 2.29 -23.42
CA VAL A 250 -14.99 3.54 -23.40
C VAL A 250 -14.04 4.70 -23.63
N GLN A 251 -13.97 5.17 -24.89
CA GLN A 251 -13.12 6.29 -25.31
C GLN A 251 -13.99 7.44 -25.79
N LYS A 252 -14.46 8.27 -24.87
CA LYS A 252 -15.33 9.43 -25.19
C LYS A 252 -15.39 10.41 -24.01
N SER A 253 -15.85 11.63 -24.31
CA SER A 253 -16.28 12.57 -23.27
C SER A 253 -17.64 12.15 -22.71
N ILE A 254 -17.73 12.04 -21.39
CA ILE A 254 -18.93 11.72 -20.63
C ILE A 254 -19.29 12.96 -19.83
N GLY A 255 -20.46 13.54 -20.09
CA GLY A 255 -20.96 14.70 -19.32
C GLY A 255 -21.35 14.31 -17.89
N ALA A 256 -21.42 15.31 -17.01
CA ALA A 256 -21.98 15.09 -15.67
C ALA A 256 -23.41 14.52 -15.78
N TRP A 257 -23.70 13.49 -15.00
CA TRP A 257 -24.98 12.79 -14.97
C TRP A 257 -25.41 12.15 -16.31
N ALA A 258 -24.52 12.08 -17.31
CA ALA A 258 -24.81 11.37 -18.53
C ALA A 258 -24.90 9.86 -18.24
N TRP A 259 -25.98 9.25 -18.70
CA TRP A 259 -26.16 7.79 -18.65
C TRP A 259 -25.35 7.15 -19.78
N THR A 260 -24.23 6.52 -19.42
CA THR A 260 -23.39 5.82 -20.40
C THR A 260 -23.20 4.38 -19.96
N GLU A 261 -24.07 3.53 -20.48
CA GLU A 261 -24.05 2.10 -20.24
C GLU A 261 -23.02 1.43 -21.14
N PHE A 262 -22.17 0.58 -20.58
CA PHE A 262 -21.12 -0.11 -21.34
C PHE A 262 -21.23 -1.64 -21.26
N SER A 263 -21.99 -2.18 -20.32
CA SER A 263 -22.26 -3.62 -20.22
C SER A 263 -23.59 -3.85 -19.52
N THR A 264 -24.51 -4.57 -20.19
CA THR A 264 -25.77 -5.02 -19.60
C THR A 264 -26.13 -6.39 -20.11
N ASN A 265 -26.54 -7.29 -19.21
CA ASN A 265 -27.04 -8.60 -19.52
C ASN A 265 -28.01 -9.05 -18.42
N ASN A 266 -29.21 -9.54 -18.81
CA ASN A 266 -30.26 -9.98 -17.90
C ASN A 266 -30.36 -11.52 -17.77
N ASN A 267 -29.37 -12.26 -18.27
CA ASN A 267 -29.32 -13.72 -18.24
C ASN A 267 -28.12 -14.26 -17.45
N ILE A 268 -27.57 -13.47 -16.55
CA ILE A 268 -26.40 -13.87 -15.76
C ILE A 268 -26.82 -14.91 -14.70
N VAL A 269 -26.11 -16.02 -14.67
CA VAL A 269 -26.27 -17.04 -13.63
C VAL A 269 -25.15 -16.81 -12.59
N LEU A 270 -25.53 -16.58 -11.35
CA LEU A 270 -24.59 -16.40 -10.23
C LEU A 270 -24.40 -17.73 -9.47
N PRO A 271 -23.30 -17.90 -8.74
CA PRO A 271 -23.17 -19.01 -7.79
C PRO A 271 -24.36 -19.08 -6.83
N THR A 272 -24.86 -20.28 -6.56
CA THR A 272 -26.15 -20.50 -5.87
C THR A 272 -26.22 -19.96 -4.45
N ASP A 273 -25.08 -19.78 -3.80
CA ASP A 273 -24.97 -19.27 -2.42
C ASP A 273 -24.61 -17.79 -2.32
N VAL A 274 -24.43 -17.10 -3.45
CA VAL A 274 -24.07 -15.65 -3.45
C VAL A 274 -25.10 -14.81 -2.72
N ALA A 275 -26.40 -15.10 -2.94
CA ALA A 275 -27.49 -14.37 -2.28
C ALA A 275 -27.46 -14.51 -0.75
N ALA A 276 -27.14 -15.70 -0.24
CA ALA A 276 -27.06 -15.98 1.19
C ALA A 276 -25.75 -15.52 1.82
N ASN A 277 -24.66 -15.56 1.07
CA ASN A 277 -23.31 -15.35 1.58
C ASN A 277 -22.47 -14.38 0.72
N PRO A 278 -22.95 -13.15 0.43
CA PRO A 278 -22.23 -12.21 -0.44
C PRO A 278 -20.84 -11.82 0.10
N ALA A 279 -20.62 -11.92 1.41
CA ALA A 279 -19.33 -11.65 2.04
C ALA A 279 -18.22 -12.66 1.65
N ASN A 280 -18.60 -13.84 1.16
CA ASN A 280 -17.67 -14.86 0.70
C ASN A 280 -17.25 -14.67 -0.76
N TYR A 281 -17.79 -13.68 -1.44
CA TYR A 281 -17.58 -13.43 -2.87
C TYR A 281 -17.04 -12.04 -3.16
N VAL A 282 -16.38 -11.92 -4.29
CA VAL A 282 -15.89 -10.66 -4.85
C VAL A 282 -16.26 -10.56 -6.33
N LEU A 283 -16.54 -9.34 -6.79
CA LEU A 283 -16.48 -8.99 -8.20
C LEU A 283 -15.02 -8.69 -8.55
N ARG A 284 -14.48 -9.36 -9.57
CA ARG A 284 -13.16 -9.07 -10.14
C ARG A 284 -13.29 -8.73 -11.62
N PHE A 285 -12.41 -7.87 -12.08
CA PHE A 285 -12.30 -7.52 -13.50
C PHE A 285 -10.92 -6.94 -13.80
N GLU A 286 -10.50 -7.04 -15.03
CA GLU A 286 -9.34 -6.36 -15.55
C GLU A 286 -9.75 -4.97 -16.04
N VAL A 287 -8.93 -3.98 -15.70
CA VAL A 287 -9.11 -2.58 -16.09
C VAL A 287 -7.81 -2.00 -16.62
N ASN A 288 -7.92 -1.18 -17.65
CA ASN A 288 -6.83 -0.42 -18.21
C ASN A 288 -7.29 1.02 -18.42
N THR A 289 -6.52 2.00 -17.97
CA THR A 289 -6.82 3.41 -18.16
C THR A 289 -5.68 4.10 -18.92
N MET A 290 -5.99 4.64 -20.09
CA MET A 290 -5.10 5.49 -20.89
C MET A 290 -5.14 6.95 -20.43
N LYS A 291 -6.22 7.33 -19.76
CA LYS A 291 -6.41 8.62 -19.07
C LYS A 291 -6.83 8.37 -17.62
N PRO A 292 -6.53 9.27 -16.68
CA PRO A 292 -6.94 9.12 -15.28
C PRO A 292 -8.46 9.08 -15.14
N PHE A 293 -8.99 8.08 -14.40
CA PHE A 293 -10.35 8.10 -13.88
C PHE A 293 -10.35 8.89 -12.57
N ASN A 294 -10.72 10.15 -12.63
CA ASN A 294 -10.58 11.13 -11.54
C ASN A 294 -11.88 11.87 -11.19
N THR A 295 -12.94 11.65 -11.92
CA THR A 295 -14.25 12.26 -11.73
C THR A 295 -15.33 11.35 -12.29
N ASN A 296 -16.63 11.68 -12.11
CA ASN A 296 -17.75 10.81 -12.44
C ASN A 296 -17.83 9.55 -11.54
N VAL A 297 -18.78 8.67 -11.79
CA VAL A 297 -19.01 7.45 -11.01
C VAL A 297 -19.25 6.31 -11.98
N ILE A 298 -18.59 5.17 -11.74
CA ILE A 298 -18.97 3.91 -12.38
C ILE A 298 -19.87 3.15 -11.43
N LYS A 299 -21.05 2.77 -11.90
CA LYS A 299 -22.03 1.99 -11.16
C LYS A 299 -22.00 0.54 -11.63
N PHE A 300 -21.79 -0.37 -10.68
CA PHE A 300 -21.91 -1.81 -10.89
C PHE A 300 -23.17 -2.28 -10.18
N SER A 301 -24.19 -2.69 -10.92
CA SER A 301 -25.49 -3.09 -10.39
C SER A 301 -25.79 -4.55 -10.72
N ILE A 302 -26.35 -5.28 -9.73
CA ILE A 302 -26.85 -6.65 -9.89
C ILE A 302 -28.29 -6.67 -9.39
N ASP A 303 -29.25 -6.87 -10.30
CA ASP A 303 -30.71 -6.75 -10.04
C ASP A 303 -31.06 -5.43 -9.33
N GLY A 304 -30.30 -4.41 -9.56
CA GLY A 304 -30.41 -3.13 -8.90
C GLY A 304 -31.03 -2.04 -9.74
N ASP A 305 -31.28 -0.90 -9.13
CA ASP A 305 -31.88 0.28 -9.75
C ASP A 305 -30.86 1.29 -10.30
N ALA A 306 -29.58 0.92 -10.32
CA ALA A 306 -28.44 1.80 -10.62
C ALA A 306 -28.36 3.06 -9.70
N GLY A 307 -29.13 3.08 -8.63
CA GLY A 307 -29.13 4.11 -7.57
C GLY A 307 -28.47 3.59 -6.29
N SER A 308 -29.20 2.81 -5.52
CA SER A 308 -28.74 2.33 -4.22
C SER A 308 -28.98 0.84 -3.96
N THR A 309 -29.94 0.23 -4.66
CA THR A 309 -30.28 -1.20 -4.48
C THR A 309 -29.27 -2.04 -5.23
N ASN A 310 -28.60 -2.94 -4.53
CA ASN A 310 -27.61 -3.87 -5.08
C ASN A 310 -26.66 -3.22 -6.09
N THR A 311 -26.20 -2.01 -5.77
CA THR A 311 -25.36 -1.18 -6.64
C THR A 311 -24.13 -0.69 -5.88
N TYR A 312 -22.96 -0.94 -6.46
CA TYR A 312 -21.70 -0.37 -5.99
C TYR A 312 -21.35 0.88 -6.81
N LEU A 313 -21.02 1.96 -6.09
CA LEU A 313 -20.57 3.22 -6.68
C LEU A 313 -19.04 3.26 -6.63
N TRP A 314 -18.39 3.05 -7.76
CA TRP A 314 -16.94 3.12 -7.82
C TRP A 314 -16.49 4.55 -8.08
N THR A 315 -16.00 5.17 -7.01
CA THR A 315 -15.42 6.52 -7.00
C THR A 315 -14.05 6.43 -6.30
N PRO A 316 -12.95 6.26 -7.03
CA PRO A 316 -11.64 6.18 -6.39
C PRO A 316 -11.31 7.49 -5.66
N ALA A 317 -10.84 7.38 -4.41
CA ALA A 317 -10.48 8.54 -3.57
C ALA A 317 -9.31 9.36 -4.13
N THR A 318 -8.48 8.75 -4.96
CA THR A 318 -7.40 9.38 -5.73
C THR A 318 -7.58 8.99 -7.19
N PRO A 319 -7.09 9.77 -8.15
CA PRO A 319 -7.19 9.41 -9.55
C PRO A 319 -6.71 7.97 -9.79
N PHE A 320 -7.58 7.14 -10.34
CA PHE A 320 -7.22 5.78 -10.72
C PHE A 320 -6.59 5.80 -12.11
N TYR A 321 -5.32 5.44 -12.18
CA TYR A 321 -4.56 5.53 -13.43
C TYR A 321 -3.55 4.39 -13.57
N THR A 322 -3.83 3.45 -14.49
CA THR A 322 -2.96 2.30 -14.75
C THR A 322 -1.88 2.59 -15.80
N ARG A 323 -1.91 3.76 -16.43
CA ARG A 323 -0.94 4.19 -17.45
C ARG A 323 -0.84 3.21 -18.63
N GLY A 324 -1.98 2.73 -19.09
CA GLY A 324 -2.04 1.79 -20.20
C GLY A 324 -1.66 0.34 -19.84
N GLN A 325 -1.47 0.04 -18.56
CA GLN A 325 -1.23 -1.32 -18.10
C GLN A 325 -2.54 -1.94 -17.60
N TRP A 326 -2.77 -3.21 -17.88
CA TRP A 326 -3.89 -3.93 -17.30
C TRP A 326 -3.63 -4.23 -15.82
N SER A 327 -4.66 -4.06 -15.02
CA SER A 327 -4.66 -4.30 -13.58
C SER A 327 -5.94 -5.01 -13.16
N THR A 328 -5.87 -5.93 -12.20
CA THR A 328 -7.06 -6.57 -11.63
C THR A 328 -7.62 -5.72 -10.50
N VAL A 329 -8.89 -5.36 -10.59
CA VAL A 329 -9.67 -4.74 -9.51
C VAL A 329 -10.50 -5.80 -8.82
N THR A 330 -10.58 -5.72 -7.50
CA THR A 330 -11.37 -6.62 -6.65
C THR A 330 -12.30 -5.80 -5.76
N ILE A 331 -13.60 -6.05 -5.84
CA ILE A 331 -14.65 -5.40 -5.05
C ILE A 331 -15.38 -6.45 -4.24
N PRO A 332 -15.39 -6.39 -2.89
CA PRO A 332 -16.19 -7.30 -2.07
C PRO A 332 -17.67 -7.19 -2.44
N LEU A 333 -18.33 -8.33 -2.68
CA LEU A 333 -19.72 -8.34 -3.09
C LEU A 333 -20.66 -7.83 -1.99
N SER A 334 -20.24 -7.98 -0.71
CA SER A 334 -20.91 -7.37 0.44
C SER A 334 -21.02 -5.85 0.40
N ASN A 335 -20.18 -5.17 -0.42
CA ASN A 335 -20.22 -3.72 -0.53
C ASN A 335 -21.42 -3.22 -1.36
N PHE A 336 -22.06 -4.07 -2.13
CA PHE A 336 -23.19 -3.65 -2.97
C PHE A 336 -24.41 -4.59 -2.96
N ILE A 337 -24.32 -5.83 -2.46
CA ILE A 337 -25.47 -6.68 -2.23
C ILE A 337 -26.12 -6.30 -0.89
N ASN A 338 -27.09 -5.39 -0.93
CA ASN A 338 -27.79 -4.88 0.24
C ASN A 338 -29.25 -5.36 0.36
N LYS A 339 -29.74 -6.10 -0.66
CA LYS A 339 -31.05 -6.78 -0.66
C LYS A 339 -30.91 -8.24 -1.10
N PRO A 340 -30.49 -9.15 -0.19
CA PRO A 340 -30.26 -10.56 -0.56
C PRO A 340 -31.48 -11.28 -1.15
N ALA A 341 -32.69 -10.90 -0.75
CA ALA A 341 -33.91 -11.50 -1.29
C ALA A 341 -34.05 -11.33 -2.81
N ASP A 342 -33.57 -10.22 -3.35
CA ASP A 342 -33.61 -9.94 -4.79
C ASP A 342 -32.67 -10.86 -5.56
N MET A 343 -31.70 -11.48 -4.89
CA MET A 343 -30.72 -12.39 -5.48
C MET A 343 -31.19 -13.84 -5.54
N ALA A 344 -32.38 -14.19 -5.06
CA ALA A 344 -32.92 -15.55 -5.09
C ALA A 344 -33.42 -16.01 -6.46
N LYS A 345 -33.23 -15.23 -7.50
CA LYS A 345 -33.62 -15.52 -8.87
C LYS A 345 -32.64 -16.48 -9.54
N PRO A 346 -33.10 -17.32 -10.50
CA PRO A 346 -32.21 -18.18 -11.29
C PRO A 346 -31.33 -17.42 -12.29
N LYS A 347 -31.76 -16.21 -12.67
CA LYS A 347 -31.04 -15.32 -13.59
C LYS A 347 -31.10 -13.89 -13.09
N HIS A 348 -30.03 -13.17 -13.29
CA HIS A 348 -29.79 -11.81 -12.77
C HIS A 348 -29.50 -10.83 -13.90
N GLU A 349 -29.97 -9.60 -13.74
CA GLU A 349 -29.50 -8.47 -14.53
C GLU A 349 -28.21 -7.92 -13.93
N CYS A 350 -27.15 -7.87 -14.73
CA CYS A 350 -25.96 -7.10 -14.41
C CYS A 350 -25.91 -5.89 -15.34
N LYS A 351 -25.77 -4.68 -14.76
CA LYS A 351 -25.74 -3.42 -15.49
C LYS A 351 -24.59 -2.56 -14.98
N PHE A 352 -23.68 -2.23 -15.90
CA PHE A 352 -22.47 -1.44 -15.58
C PHE A 352 -22.45 -0.20 -16.45
N LEU A 353 -22.34 0.98 -15.81
CA LEU A 353 -22.49 2.26 -16.50
C LEU A 353 -21.75 3.39 -15.79
N PHE A 354 -21.41 4.43 -16.54
CA PHE A 354 -21.03 5.72 -15.98
C PHE A 354 -22.29 6.54 -15.72
N HIS A 355 -22.46 7.04 -14.50
CA HIS A 355 -23.53 7.95 -14.14
C HIS A 355 -23.22 8.62 -12.79
N GLY A 356 -22.65 9.81 -12.82
CA GLY A 356 -22.27 10.57 -11.63
C GLY A 356 -22.02 12.04 -11.92
N ASP A 357 -21.73 12.79 -10.88
CA ASP A 357 -21.33 14.17 -10.99
C ASP A 357 -19.94 14.31 -11.62
N GLY A 358 -19.69 15.41 -12.29
CA GLY A 358 -18.42 15.69 -12.96
C GLY A 358 -18.32 15.08 -14.36
N ALA A 359 -17.80 15.88 -15.27
CA ALA A 359 -17.49 15.45 -16.62
C ALA A 359 -16.18 14.65 -16.64
N LEU A 360 -16.13 13.57 -17.42
CA LEU A 360 -14.98 12.70 -17.58
C LEU A 360 -14.56 12.61 -19.05
N ASP A 361 -13.31 12.89 -19.34
CA ASP A 361 -12.69 12.53 -20.61
C ASP A 361 -12.17 11.10 -20.51
N ALA A 362 -13.07 10.16 -20.79
CA ALA A 362 -12.82 8.75 -20.59
C ALA A 362 -11.90 8.16 -21.66
N ASP A 363 -10.94 7.35 -21.25
CA ASP A 363 -10.25 6.34 -22.04
C ASP A 363 -9.92 5.18 -21.10
N ILE A 364 -10.93 4.34 -20.88
CA ILE A 364 -10.90 3.24 -19.91
C ILE A 364 -11.42 1.97 -20.56
N SER A 365 -10.72 0.89 -20.34
CA SER A 365 -11.04 -0.42 -20.87
C SER A 365 -11.29 -1.42 -19.75
N PHE A 366 -12.19 -2.38 -20.00
CA PHE A 366 -12.56 -3.42 -19.03
C PHE A 366 -12.63 -4.77 -19.72
N ASP A 367 -12.32 -5.83 -18.94
CA ASP A 367 -12.46 -7.21 -19.40
C ASP A 367 -12.69 -8.17 -18.23
N ASN A 368 -13.13 -9.39 -18.52
CA ASN A 368 -13.22 -10.53 -17.62
C ASN A 368 -13.91 -10.24 -16.28
N PHE A 369 -15.05 -9.56 -16.31
CA PHE A 369 -15.88 -9.40 -15.11
C PHE A 369 -16.37 -10.77 -14.63
N ARG A 370 -16.05 -11.11 -13.37
CA ARG A 370 -16.36 -12.41 -12.76
C ARG A 370 -16.73 -12.27 -11.29
N ILE A 371 -17.65 -13.10 -10.83
CA ILE A 371 -18.01 -13.21 -9.41
C ILE A 371 -17.45 -14.52 -8.89
N VAL A 372 -16.42 -14.43 -8.06
CA VAL A 372 -15.65 -15.57 -7.58
C VAL A 372 -15.54 -15.56 -6.06
N PRO A 373 -15.31 -16.74 -5.42
CA PRO A 373 -15.00 -16.80 -4.02
C PRO A 373 -13.83 -15.88 -3.65
N LYS A 374 -13.90 -15.29 -2.48
CA LYS A 374 -12.92 -14.30 -1.99
C LYS A 374 -11.49 -14.88 -1.86
N GLY A 375 -11.35 -16.18 -1.68
CA GLY A 375 -10.07 -16.89 -1.50
C GLY A 375 -9.87 -17.36 -0.09
#